data_ecbea16ef803d8069083036ecd70e6ae
#
_entry.id   ecbea16ef803d8069083036ecd70e6ae
#
_cell.length_a   1.000
_cell.length_b   1.000
_cell.length_c   1.000
_cell.angle_alpha   90.00
_cell.angle_beta   90.00
_cell.angle_gamma   90.00
#
_symmetry.space_group_name_H-M   'P 1'
#
loop_
_entity.id
_entity.type
_entity.pdbx_description
1 polymer ?
#
loop_
_entity_poly.entity_id
_entity_poly.type
_entity_poly.pdbx_seq_one_letter_code
_entity_poly.pdbx_strand_id
1 'polypeptide(L)'
;MQLNVKNETSTLKAVVLGQPGSIGKVPTLEETYDAKSYESVLHNVYPHEEDIFREMKCFESILLKYGVQVYRPWTLENCNQVFARDVGFVIDDKIIVSNIIPNREDEKEAYEVVYNQIAYHKIFNLPEKAHVEGGDVVLYNNIVFVGLYTQPDYPQMKTARTNKYAFAFLKEICPGKIFIPLELKKHNTDPRAGILHLDCTFMPVGKSHAIIYRDGFMHSQDYHTLLDLFGRENVFEITREEMYHMHTNVFSISPRVVVSEKSFTRLNTFMEEEWGMTVERVPYHEISKMGGLLRCSTLPLIREND
;
A
#
# COMPACT_ATOMS: atom_id res chain seq x y z
N MET A 1 2.53 17.78 -14.56
CA MET A 1 2.55 16.29 -14.71
C MET A 1 1.15 15.80 -15.09
N GLN A 2 1.05 14.84 -16.01
CA GLN A 2 -0.23 14.20 -16.36
C GLN A 2 -0.33 12.86 -15.61
N LEU A 3 -1.32 12.74 -14.74
CA LEU A 3 -1.55 11.51 -13.98
C LEU A 3 -2.29 10.48 -14.83
N ASN A 4 -1.97 9.18 -14.63
CA ASN A 4 -2.69 8.07 -15.25
C ASN A 4 -2.46 6.78 -14.46
N VAL A 5 -3.37 6.39 -13.58
CA VAL A 5 -3.31 5.11 -12.85
C VAL A 5 -4.69 4.47 -12.85
N LYS A 6 -4.88 3.42 -13.66
CA LYS A 6 -6.16 2.72 -13.80
C LYS A 6 -6.20 1.36 -13.11
N ASN A 7 -5.01 0.79 -12.85
CA ASN A 7 -4.86 -0.50 -12.17
C ASN A 7 -3.49 -0.60 -11.50
N GLU A 8 -3.26 -1.67 -10.76
CA GLU A 8 -2.00 -1.88 -10.02
C GLU A 8 -0.88 -2.46 -10.90
N THR A 9 -1.17 -2.95 -12.11
CA THR A 9 -0.26 -3.86 -12.84
C THR A 9 0.19 -3.37 -14.21
N SER A 10 -0.43 -2.35 -14.81
CA SER A 10 0.04 -1.74 -16.06
C SER A 10 1.45 -1.15 -15.92
N THR A 11 2.14 -0.98 -17.05
CA THR A 11 3.54 -0.55 -17.07
C THR A 11 3.74 0.79 -16.35
N LEU A 12 4.52 0.75 -15.27
CA LEU A 12 4.83 1.91 -14.43
C LEU A 12 5.81 2.85 -15.13
N LYS A 13 5.50 4.14 -15.15
CA LYS A 13 6.36 5.19 -15.74
C LYS A 13 6.84 6.19 -14.71
N ALA A 14 6.03 6.49 -13.71
CA ALA A 14 6.39 7.45 -12.67
C ALA A 14 5.79 7.04 -11.32
N VAL A 15 6.57 7.19 -10.26
CA VAL A 15 6.20 6.83 -8.90
C VAL A 15 6.83 7.81 -7.90
N VAL A 16 6.11 8.11 -6.81
CA VAL A 16 6.75 8.65 -5.61
C VAL A 16 7.19 7.47 -4.76
N LEU A 17 8.46 7.46 -4.37
CA LEU A 17 9.02 6.52 -3.41
C LEU A 17 9.27 7.28 -2.10
N GLY A 18 8.90 6.70 -0.96
CA GLY A 18 9.06 7.33 0.36
C GLY A 18 10.50 7.69 0.71
N GLN A 19 10.72 8.45 1.76
CA GLN A 19 12.06 8.86 2.22
C GLN A 19 12.59 7.90 3.28
N PRO A 20 13.83 7.38 3.11
CA PRO A 20 14.44 6.47 4.08
C PRO A 20 15.18 7.16 5.23
N GLY A 21 15.46 8.45 5.11
CA GLY A 21 16.30 9.20 6.06
C GLY A 21 15.49 10.11 6.98
N SER A 22 16.12 10.47 8.11
CA SER A 22 15.52 11.34 9.14
C SER A 22 14.24 10.78 9.75
N ILE A 23 14.16 9.46 9.93
CA ILE A 23 12.97 8.78 10.49
C ILE A 23 12.70 9.10 11.98
N GLY A 24 13.64 9.79 12.63
CA GLY A 24 13.55 10.15 14.04
C GLY A 24 13.99 9.02 14.99
N LYS A 25 13.66 9.21 16.27
CA LYS A 25 13.93 8.20 17.31
C LYS A 25 13.02 7.00 17.19
N VAL A 26 13.42 5.87 17.76
CA VAL A 26 12.52 4.72 17.96
C VAL A 26 11.32 5.19 18.79
N PRO A 27 10.08 4.98 18.32
CA PRO A 27 8.89 5.40 19.06
C PRO A 27 8.72 4.62 20.37
N THR A 28 8.02 5.19 21.33
CA THR A 28 7.52 4.44 22.47
C THR A 28 6.33 3.57 22.07
N LEU A 29 5.93 2.60 22.87
CA LEU A 29 4.75 1.76 22.60
C LEU A 29 3.46 2.59 22.42
N GLU A 30 3.33 3.68 23.16
CA GLU A 30 2.17 4.58 23.08
C GLU A 30 2.14 5.41 21.79
N GLU A 31 3.32 5.76 21.29
CA GLU A 31 3.50 6.52 20.03
C GLU A 31 3.27 5.66 18.78
N THR A 32 3.31 4.33 18.91
CA THR A 32 3.05 3.43 17.78
C THR A 32 1.58 3.52 17.31
N TYR A 33 1.38 3.44 16.02
CA TYR A 33 0.06 3.56 15.40
C TYR A 33 -0.32 2.36 14.49
N ASP A 34 0.50 1.32 14.47
CA ASP A 34 0.22 0.04 13.82
C ASP A 34 0.76 -1.14 14.65
N ALA A 35 0.21 -2.33 14.43
CA ALA A 35 0.53 -3.50 15.23
C ALA A 35 1.97 -4.04 15.00
N LYS A 36 2.56 -3.85 13.80
CA LYS A 36 3.94 -4.30 13.52
C LYS A 36 4.96 -3.40 14.21
N SER A 37 4.78 -2.09 14.13
CA SER A 37 5.61 -1.14 14.88
C SER A 37 5.51 -1.40 16.38
N TYR A 38 4.31 -1.64 16.91
CA TYR A 38 4.10 -1.99 18.32
C TYR A 38 4.91 -3.24 18.73
N GLU A 39 4.78 -4.32 17.96
CA GLU A 39 5.52 -5.57 18.20
C GLU A 39 7.04 -5.36 18.12
N SER A 40 7.51 -4.61 17.12
CA SER A 40 8.93 -4.35 16.90
C SER A 40 9.56 -3.53 18.03
N VAL A 41 8.84 -2.53 18.55
CA VAL A 41 9.27 -1.75 19.72
C VAL A 41 9.26 -2.62 20.97
N LEU A 42 8.19 -3.41 21.18
CA LEU A 42 8.06 -4.31 22.33
C LEU A 42 9.22 -5.30 22.44
N HIS A 43 9.68 -5.81 21.29
CA HIS A 43 10.77 -6.78 21.21
C HIS A 43 12.16 -6.17 21.00
N ASN A 44 12.28 -4.83 20.98
CA ASN A 44 13.54 -4.09 20.74
C ASN A 44 14.20 -4.47 19.38
N VAL A 45 13.41 -4.65 18.33
CA VAL A 45 13.86 -4.99 16.97
C VAL A 45 13.42 -3.95 15.93
N TYR A 46 13.03 -2.76 16.37
CA TYR A 46 12.69 -1.66 15.47
C TYR A 46 13.88 -1.34 14.56
N PRO A 47 13.70 -1.13 13.25
CA PRO A 47 14.81 -1.04 12.31
C PRO A 47 15.65 0.22 12.52
N HIS A 48 16.94 0.11 12.17
CA HIS A 48 17.83 1.25 12.11
C HIS A 48 17.71 1.99 10.77
N GLU A 49 17.89 3.30 10.78
CA GLU A 49 17.80 4.14 9.58
C GLU A 49 18.74 3.68 8.46
N GLU A 50 19.94 3.20 8.79
CA GLU A 50 20.91 2.69 7.81
C GLU A 50 20.38 1.45 7.06
N ASP A 51 19.65 0.57 7.74
CA ASP A 51 19.06 -0.63 7.13
C ASP A 51 17.90 -0.24 6.20
N ILE A 52 17.06 0.69 6.65
CA ILE A 52 15.95 1.24 5.86
C ILE A 52 16.49 1.88 4.58
N PHE A 53 17.54 2.70 4.71
CA PHE A 53 18.19 3.35 3.57
C PHE A 53 18.72 2.33 2.57
N ARG A 54 19.42 1.30 3.05
CA ARG A 54 19.99 0.25 2.20
C ARG A 54 18.89 -0.53 1.44
N GLU A 55 17.82 -0.93 2.14
CA GLU A 55 16.71 -1.67 1.53
C GLU A 55 15.96 -0.84 0.50
N MET A 56 15.62 0.41 0.83
CA MET A 56 14.94 1.30 -0.10
C MET A 56 15.78 1.64 -1.31
N LYS A 57 17.11 1.79 -1.16
CA LYS A 57 18.02 2.00 -2.27
C LYS A 57 18.08 0.79 -3.22
N CYS A 58 18.03 -0.44 -2.68
CA CYS A 58 17.94 -1.65 -3.51
C CYS A 58 16.64 -1.61 -4.34
N PHE A 59 15.50 -1.27 -3.74
CA PHE A 59 14.24 -1.15 -4.47
C PHE A 59 14.28 -0.03 -5.52
N GLU A 60 14.78 1.14 -5.18
CA GLU A 60 14.95 2.25 -6.13
C GLU A 60 15.79 1.85 -7.35
N SER A 61 16.87 1.08 -7.15
CA SER A 61 17.72 0.60 -8.24
C SER A 61 16.97 -0.28 -9.25
N ILE A 62 16.01 -1.09 -8.76
CA ILE A 62 15.14 -1.88 -9.62
C ILE A 62 14.18 -0.98 -10.40
N LEU A 63 13.55 0.00 -9.76
CA LEU A 63 12.67 0.96 -10.46
C LEU A 63 13.41 1.66 -11.59
N LEU A 64 14.63 2.15 -11.32
CA LEU A 64 15.49 2.81 -12.31
C LEU A 64 15.94 1.86 -13.44
N LYS A 65 16.23 0.59 -13.14
CA LYS A 65 16.57 -0.46 -14.12
C LYS A 65 15.46 -0.61 -15.18
N TYR A 66 14.19 -0.43 -14.79
CA TYR A 66 13.04 -0.49 -15.68
C TYR A 66 12.61 0.86 -16.26
N GLY A 67 13.44 1.90 -16.10
CA GLY A 67 13.20 3.22 -16.65
C GLY A 67 12.07 3.99 -15.98
N VAL A 68 11.71 3.63 -14.75
CA VAL A 68 10.70 4.34 -13.96
C VAL A 68 11.26 5.65 -13.46
N GLN A 69 10.52 6.75 -13.65
CA GLN A 69 10.85 8.04 -13.05
C GLN A 69 10.46 8.02 -11.57
N VAL A 70 11.47 8.17 -10.70
CA VAL A 70 11.26 8.17 -9.24
C VAL A 70 11.26 9.61 -8.73
N TYR A 71 10.18 9.98 -8.05
CA TYR A 71 10.07 11.23 -7.29
C TYR A 71 10.25 10.92 -5.81
N ARG A 72 10.70 11.92 -5.04
CA ARG A 72 10.82 11.85 -3.58
C ARG A 72 10.09 13.03 -2.95
N PRO A 73 9.38 12.85 -1.84
CA PRO A 73 8.93 13.96 -1.01
C PRO A 73 10.13 14.70 -0.42
N TRP A 74 9.94 15.92 0.08
CA TRP A 74 10.98 16.59 0.85
C TRP A 74 11.30 15.78 2.12
N THR A 75 12.54 15.81 2.55
CA THR A 75 12.93 15.19 3.82
C THR A 75 12.54 16.12 4.97
N LEU A 76 11.64 15.68 5.83
CA LEU A 76 11.32 16.34 7.09
C LEU A 76 12.21 15.78 8.20
N GLU A 77 12.66 16.64 9.10
CA GLU A 77 13.49 16.21 10.23
C GLU A 77 12.66 15.40 11.25
N ASN A 78 13.20 14.27 11.71
CA ASN A 78 12.59 13.38 12.70
C ASN A 78 11.18 12.90 12.32
N CYS A 79 10.93 12.67 11.03
CA CYS A 79 9.65 12.23 10.51
C CYS A 79 9.82 10.95 9.69
N ASN A 80 9.09 9.90 10.06
CA ASN A 80 9.07 8.65 9.30
C ASN A 80 8.22 8.82 8.03
N GLN A 81 8.88 8.96 6.87
CA GLN A 81 8.24 9.18 5.57
C GLN A 81 8.43 7.99 4.61
N VAL A 82 8.66 6.79 5.14
CA VAL A 82 8.93 5.59 4.33
C VAL A 82 7.70 5.18 3.50
N PHE A 83 6.50 5.36 4.01
CA PHE A 83 5.28 4.82 3.41
C PHE A 83 4.48 5.86 2.62
N ALA A 84 4.95 6.12 1.40
CA ALA A 84 4.35 7.10 0.48
C ALA A 84 2.89 6.80 0.10
N ARG A 85 2.50 5.52 0.10
CA ARG A 85 1.18 5.07 -0.32
C ARG A 85 0.05 5.70 0.49
N ASP A 86 0.27 5.90 1.78
CA ASP A 86 -0.78 6.31 2.69
C ASP A 86 -1.08 7.81 2.62
N VAL A 87 -0.08 8.61 2.17
CA VAL A 87 -0.21 10.08 2.10
C VAL A 87 -1.13 10.52 0.96
N GLY A 88 -1.23 9.70 -0.09
CA GLY A 88 -2.12 9.96 -1.21
C GLY A 88 -2.11 8.85 -2.23
N PHE A 89 -3.06 8.86 -3.14
CA PHE A 89 -3.17 7.85 -4.21
C PHE A 89 -3.82 8.44 -5.45
N VAL A 90 -3.59 7.79 -6.59
CA VAL A 90 -4.14 8.22 -7.88
C VAL A 90 -5.21 7.24 -8.34
N ILE A 91 -6.36 7.76 -8.76
CA ILE A 91 -7.41 7.02 -9.49
C ILE A 91 -7.60 7.72 -10.84
N ASP A 92 -7.34 7.01 -11.92
CA ASP A 92 -7.31 7.52 -13.30
C ASP A 92 -6.35 8.72 -13.43
N ASP A 93 -6.88 9.93 -13.50
CA ASP A 93 -6.15 11.20 -13.69
C ASP A 93 -6.28 12.15 -12.48
N LYS A 94 -6.78 11.65 -11.35
CA LYS A 94 -7.01 12.39 -10.11
C LYS A 94 -6.10 11.89 -9.00
N ILE A 95 -5.43 12.79 -8.31
CA ILE A 95 -4.74 12.47 -7.05
C ILE A 95 -5.63 12.85 -5.89
N ILE A 96 -5.81 11.92 -4.97
CA ILE A 96 -6.54 12.11 -3.72
C ILE A 96 -5.51 12.24 -2.60
N VAL A 97 -5.54 13.38 -1.91
CA VAL A 97 -4.73 13.63 -0.73
C VAL A 97 -5.43 13.01 0.46
N SER A 98 -4.77 12.09 1.13
CA SER A 98 -5.36 11.34 2.25
C SER A 98 -5.62 12.21 3.46
N ASN A 99 -6.73 11.97 4.17
CA ASN A 99 -6.84 12.31 5.57
C ASN A 99 -6.26 11.13 6.36
N ILE A 100 -4.94 11.17 6.45
CA ILE A 100 -4.11 10.17 7.13
C ILE A 100 -4.29 10.29 8.65
N ILE A 101 -3.96 9.25 9.40
CA ILE A 101 -4.00 9.28 10.86
C ILE A 101 -3.21 10.48 11.41
N PRO A 102 -3.70 11.19 12.43
CA PRO A 102 -3.07 12.41 12.94
C PRO A 102 -1.59 12.28 13.30
N ASN A 103 -1.16 11.10 13.75
CA ASN A 103 0.25 10.80 14.06
C ASN A 103 1.20 10.97 12.85
N ARG A 104 0.67 11.01 11.64
CA ARG A 104 1.42 11.09 10.37
C ARG A 104 1.05 12.33 9.54
N GLU A 105 0.24 13.24 10.08
CA GLU A 105 -0.30 14.37 9.30
C GLU A 105 0.80 15.27 8.72
N ASP A 106 1.89 15.45 9.45
CA ASP A 106 3.03 16.28 9.03
C ASP A 106 3.66 15.78 7.72
N GLU A 107 3.56 14.50 7.41
CA GLU A 107 4.10 13.93 6.16
C GLU A 107 3.51 14.59 4.91
N LYS A 108 2.27 15.10 4.95
CA LYS A 108 1.57 15.70 3.79
C LYS A 108 2.31 16.90 3.22
N GLU A 109 2.92 17.74 4.08
CA GLU A 109 3.66 18.93 3.67
C GLU A 109 4.82 18.59 2.72
N ALA A 110 5.51 17.49 2.98
CA ALA A 110 6.63 17.05 2.16
C ALA A 110 6.25 16.72 0.72
N TYR A 111 4.96 16.44 0.44
CA TYR A 111 4.48 16.07 -0.89
C TYR A 111 4.13 17.28 -1.77
N GLU A 112 4.21 18.49 -1.28
CA GLU A 112 3.99 19.70 -2.08
C GLU A 112 4.89 19.74 -3.31
N VAL A 113 6.13 19.25 -3.21
CA VAL A 113 7.07 19.14 -4.34
C VAL A 113 6.51 18.30 -5.49
N VAL A 114 5.65 17.35 -5.21
CA VAL A 114 4.95 16.51 -6.18
C VAL A 114 3.66 17.19 -6.64
N TYR A 115 2.84 17.66 -5.69
CA TYR A 115 1.54 18.27 -5.97
C TYR A 115 1.64 19.53 -6.82
N ASN A 116 2.68 20.35 -6.63
CA ASN A 116 2.95 21.54 -7.43
C ASN A 116 3.23 21.25 -8.92
N GLN A 117 3.49 20.01 -9.29
CA GLN A 117 3.66 19.59 -10.69
C GLN A 117 2.34 19.10 -11.33
N ILE A 118 1.26 19.04 -10.56
CA ILE A 118 -0.04 18.51 -10.97
C ILE A 118 -1.01 19.69 -11.13
N ALA A 119 -1.85 19.66 -12.15
CA ALA A 119 -2.88 20.69 -12.34
C ALA A 119 -3.85 20.69 -11.15
N TYR A 120 -4.10 21.86 -10.58
CA TYR A 120 -4.88 22.03 -9.34
C TYR A 120 -6.24 21.32 -9.36
N HIS A 121 -6.96 21.36 -10.48
CA HIS A 121 -8.27 20.70 -10.63
C HIS A 121 -8.20 19.15 -10.64
N LYS A 122 -6.99 18.56 -10.60
CA LYS A 122 -6.76 17.12 -10.47
C LYS A 122 -6.42 16.70 -9.03
N ILE A 123 -6.24 17.64 -8.12
CA ILE A 123 -5.92 17.41 -6.70
C ILE A 123 -7.20 17.48 -5.90
N PHE A 124 -7.53 16.40 -5.23
CA PHE A 124 -8.74 16.25 -4.42
C PHE A 124 -8.39 16.09 -2.94
N ASN A 125 -8.83 17.04 -2.12
CA ASN A 125 -8.74 16.91 -0.67
C ASN A 125 -10.05 16.32 -0.15
N LEU A 126 -9.95 15.45 0.86
CA LEU A 126 -11.13 14.84 1.47
C LEU A 126 -11.77 15.80 2.48
N PRO A 127 -13.12 15.71 2.66
CA PRO A 127 -13.77 16.33 3.80
C PRO A 127 -13.23 15.77 5.12
N GLU A 128 -13.23 16.59 6.18
CA GLU A 128 -12.65 16.25 7.50
C GLU A 128 -13.10 14.88 8.04
N LYS A 129 -14.38 14.52 7.82
CA LYS A 129 -14.94 13.23 8.29
C LYS A 129 -14.57 12.03 7.44
N ALA A 130 -13.97 12.25 6.28
CA ALA A 130 -13.64 11.18 5.34
C ALA A 130 -12.19 10.75 5.54
N HIS A 131 -11.98 9.65 6.25
CA HIS A 131 -10.65 9.07 6.48
C HIS A 131 -10.38 7.99 5.44
N VAL A 132 -9.23 8.06 4.78
CA VAL A 132 -8.70 7.01 3.89
C VAL A 132 -7.19 7.11 3.79
N GLU A 133 -6.53 5.98 3.79
CA GLU A 133 -5.12 5.83 3.43
C GLU A 133 -5.00 4.98 2.16
N GLY A 134 -4.04 5.30 1.29
CA GLY A 134 -3.96 4.67 -0.04
C GLY A 134 -3.66 3.17 -0.02
N GLY A 135 -3.18 2.62 1.10
CA GLY A 135 -3.04 1.18 1.31
C GLY A 135 -4.38 0.43 1.25
N ASP A 136 -5.48 1.10 1.59
CA ASP A 136 -6.84 0.56 1.51
C ASP A 136 -7.49 0.70 0.13
N VAL A 137 -6.84 1.35 -0.84
CA VAL A 137 -7.39 1.58 -2.19
C VAL A 137 -6.61 0.78 -3.22
N VAL A 138 -7.23 -0.25 -3.76
CA VAL A 138 -6.62 -1.16 -4.74
C VAL A 138 -7.39 -1.10 -6.05
N LEU A 139 -6.68 -0.82 -7.14
CA LEU A 139 -7.26 -0.61 -8.46
C LEU A 139 -7.15 -1.86 -9.34
N TYR A 140 -8.25 -2.22 -10.00
CA TYR A 140 -8.27 -3.26 -11.01
C TYR A 140 -9.19 -2.83 -12.18
N ASN A 141 -8.58 -2.24 -13.21
CA ASN A 141 -9.29 -1.72 -14.39
C ASN A 141 -10.40 -0.72 -14.01
N ASN A 142 -11.66 -1.08 -14.22
CA ASN A 142 -12.81 -0.24 -13.88
C ASN A 142 -13.29 -0.41 -12.43
N ILE A 143 -12.64 -1.29 -11.66
CA ILE A 143 -13.00 -1.60 -10.27
C ILE A 143 -12.03 -0.90 -9.32
N VAL A 144 -12.57 -0.35 -8.24
CA VAL A 144 -11.83 0.18 -7.09
C VAL A 144 -12.28 -0.62 -5.87
N PHE A 145 -11.39 -1.46 -5.36
CA PHE A 145 -11.60 -2.11 -4.07
C PHE A 145 -11.18 -1.16 -2.97
N VAL A 146 -11.98 -1.07 -1.92
CA VAL A 146 -11.70 -0.22 -0.77
C VAL A 146 -11.79 -1.02 0.51
N GLY A 147 -10.66 -1.15 1.20
CA GLY A 147 -10.63 -1.72 2.54
C GLY A 147 -11.34 -0.80 3.52
N LEU A 148 -12.30 -1.33 4.26
CA LEU A 148 -13.15 -0.55 5.16
C LEU A 148 -13.12 -1.09 6.59
N TYR A 149 -13.46 -0.20 7.52
CA TYR A 149 -13.90 -0.55 8.86
C TYR A 149 -15.18 0.22 9.17
N THR A 150 -16.27 -0.50 9.45
CA THR A 150 -17.60 0.10 9.61
C THR A 150 -17.92 0.51 11.04
N GLN A 151 -17.15 0.01 12.03
CA GLN A 151 -17.21 0.41 13.43
C GLN A 151 -16.41 1.70 13.66
N PRO A 152 -16.43 2.31 14.86
CA PRO A 152 -15.63 3.49 15.16
C PRO A 152 -14.15 3.28 14.86
N ASP A 153 -13.61 4.14 13.97
CA ASP A 153 -12.22 4.16 13.55
C ASP A 153 -11.31 4.83 14.61
N TYR A 154 -10.17 5.41 14.19
CA TYR A 154 -9.34 6.11 15.17
C TYR A 154 -10.07 7.34 15.78
N PRO A 155 -9.83 7.68 17.06
CA PRO A 155 -8.75 7.15 17.91
C PRO A 155 -9.05 5.81 18.60
N GLN A 156 -10.27 5.26 18.52
CA GLN A 156 -10.65 4.03 19.23
C GLN A 156 -9.93 2.80 18.64
N MET A 157 -9.85 2.73 17.31
CA MET A 157 -9.16 1.66 16.58
C MET A 157 -8.07 2.28 15.70
N LYS A 158 -6.83 2.41 16.21
CA LYS A 158 -5.72 3.05 15.51
C LYS A 158 -5.40 2.44 14.14
N THR A 159 -5.66 1.14 13.97
CA THR A 159 -5.44 0.44 12.69
C THR A 159 -6.60 0.55 11.71
N ALA A 160 -7.72 1.16 12.09
CA ALA A 160 -8.83 1.45 11.21
C ALA A 160 -8.62 2.83 10.55
N ARG A 161 -8.16 2.81 9.30
CA ARG A 161 -7.68 4.01 8.58
C ARG A 161 -8.64 4.51 7.52
N THR A 162 -9.64 3.70 7.14
CA THR A 162 -10.58 4.03 6.07
C THR A 162 -12.00 3.77 6.50
N ASN A 163 -12.85 4.79 6.35
CA ASN A 163 -14.23 4.76 6.82
C ASN A 163 -15.27 4.93 5.68
N LYS A 164 -16.55 4.74 6.01
CA LYS A 164 -17.66 4.84 5.06
C LYS A 164 -17.82 6.22 4.41
N TYR A 165 -17.38 7.29 5.07
CA TYR A 165 -17.49 8.66 4.51
C TYR A 165 -16.49 8.84 3.37
N ALA A 166 -15.26 8.31 3.52
CA ALA A 166 -14.30 8.30 2.43
C ALA A 166 -14.79 7.45 1.25
N PHE A 167 -15.34 6.27 1.50
CA PHE A 167 -15.91 5.42 0.46
C PHE A 167 -17.00 6.15 -0.35
N ALA A 168 -17.90 6.86 0.32
CA ALA A 168 -18.96 7.64 -0.34
C ALA A 168 -18.36 8.78 -1.19
N PHE A 169 -17.39 9.51 -0.66
CA PHE A 169 -16.71 10.59 -1.36
C PHE A 169 -15.97 10.10 -2.61
N LEU A 170 -15.23 9.01 -2.51
CA LEU A 170 -14.51 8.43 -3.65
C LEU A 170 -15.46 8.02 -4.78
N LYS A 171 -16.63 7.46 -4.45
CA LYS A 171 -17.68 7.15 -5.44
C LYS A 171 -18.20 8.41 -6.14
N GLU A 172 -18.34 9.50 -5.43
CA GLU A 172 -18.83 10.78 -5.96
C GLU A 172 -17.83 11.37 -6.95
N ILE A 173 -16.53 11.41 -6.62
CA ILE A 173 -15.51 12.02 -7.46
C ILE A 173 -15.05 11.12 -8.63
N CYS A 174 -15.36 9.81 -8.59
CA CYS A 174 -15.03 8.84 -9.62
C CYS A 174 -16.26 8.05 -10.10
N PRO A 175 -17.30 8.71 -10.63
CA PRO A 175 -18.61 8.08 -10.94
C PRO A 175 -18.54 7.01 -12.05
N GLY A 176 -17.43 6.99 -12.84
CA GLY A 176 -17.23 5.98 -13.87
C GLY A 176 -16.66 4.65 -13.37
N LYS A 177 -16.34 4.52 -12.08
CA LYS A 177 -15.77 3.31 -11.47
C LYS A 177 -16.79 2.49 -10.71
N ILE A 178 -16.55 1.19 -10.64
CA ILE A 178 -17.29 0.24 -9.80
C ILE A 178 -16.54 0.14 -8.47
N PHE A 179 -17.14 0.57 -7.38
CA PHE A 179 -16.54 0.53 -6.05
C PHE A 179 -17.04 -0.71 -5.28
N ILE A 180 -16.10 -1.54 -4.82
CA ILE A 180 -16.38 -2.74 -4.03
C ILE A 180 -15.77 -2.53 -2.62
N PRO A 181 -16.60 -2.40 -1.58
CA PRO A 181 -16.10 -2.34 -0.21
C PRO A 181 -15.72 -3.74 0.27
N LEU A 182 -14.61 -3.84 0.99
CA LEU A 182 -14.11 -5.07 1.61
C LEU A 182 -13.86 -4.77 3.09
N GLU A 183 -14.62 -5.36 4.00
CA GLU A 183 -14.47 -5.07 5.42
C GLU A 183 -13.34 -5.87 6.04
N LEU A 184 -12.40 -5.17 6.71
CA LEU A 184 -11.15 -5.75 7.22
C LEU A 184 -11.22 -6.00 8.73
N LYS A 185 -10.66 -7.12 9.17
CA LYS A 185 -10.42 -7.37 10.59
C LYS A 185 -9.34 -6.43 11.11
N LYS A 186 -9.55 -5.80 12.25
CA LYS A 186 -8.63 -4.84 12.85
C LYS A 186 -8.17 -5.30 14.23
N HIS A 187 -6.89 -5.03 14.53
CA HIS A 187 -6.31 -5.23 15.86
C HIS A 187 -5.16 -4.24 16.07
N ASN A 188 -5.14 -3.52 17.20
CA ASN A 188 -4.18 -2.43 17.40
C ASN A 188 -2.75 -2.89 17.71
N THR A 189 -2.56 -4.09 18.27
CA THR A 189 -1.27 -4.52 18.85
C THR A 189 -0.80 -5.91 18.41
N ASP A 190 -1.70 -6.77 17.89
CA ASP A 190 -1.33 -8.09 17.38
C ASP A 190 -1.37 -8.10 15.85
N PRO A 191 -0.22 -8.11 15.16
CA PRO A 191 -0.15 -8.09 13.70
C PRO A 191 -0.63 -9.40 13.04
N ARG A 192 -0.87 -10.47 13.82
CA ARG A 192 -1.44 -11.73 13.34
C ARG A 192 -2.96 -11.80 13.49
N ALA A 193 -3.56 -10.87 14.24
CA ALA A 193 -4.99 -10.82 14.51
C ALA A 193 -5.75 -9.77 13.69
N GLY A 194 -5.04 -8.82 13.07
CA GLY A 194 -5.63 -7.73 12.29
C GLY A 194 -4.89 -7.44 10.99
N ILE A 195 -5.56 -6.72 10.13
CA ILE A 195 -5.06 -6.25 8.83
C ILE A 195 -5.00 -4.71 8.87
N LEU A 196 -3.82 -4.14 8.63
CA LEU A 196 -3.67 -2.68 8.64
C LEU A 196 -4.42 -2.06 7.45
N HIS A 197 -4.06 -2.45 6.23
CA HIS A 197 -4.66 -1.98 4.99
C HIS A 197 -5.06 -3.15 4.07
N LEU A 198 -5.87 -2.88 3.06
CA LEU A 198 -6.32 -3.88 2.09
C LEU A 198 -5.14 -4.57 1.39
N ASP A 199 -4.07 -3.84 1.09
CA ASP A 199 -2.87 -4.38 0.45
C ASP A 199 -2.04 -5.33 1.34
N CYS A 200 -2.41 -5.46 2.63
CA CYS A 200 -1.87 -6.48 3.53
C CYS A 200 -2.64 -7.82 3.45
N THR A 201 -3.73 -7.88 2.70
CA THR A 201 -4.56 -9.10 2.57
C THR A 201 -4.96 -9.42 1.13
N PHE A 202 -4.87 -8.45 0.21
CA PHE A 202 -5.26 -8.62 -1.18
C PHE A 202 -4.42 -7.75 -2.12
N MET A 203 -3.90 -8.35 -3.20
CA MET A 203 -3.16 -7.64 -4.25
C MET A 203 -3.35 -8.29 -5.62
N PRO A 204 -3.87 -7.56 -6.62
CA PRO A 204 -3.80 -7.95 -8.02
C PRO A 204 -2.35 -7.97 -8.52
N VAL A 205 -1.99 -8.98 -9.28
CA VAL A 205 -0.70 -9.10 -9.96
C VAL A 205 -0.88 -9.62 -11.38
N GLY A 206 0.05 -9.30 -12.28
CA GLY A 206 -0.08 -9.72 -13.67
C GLY A 206 -1.31 -9.12 -14.35
N LYS A 207 -1.89 -9.85 -15.29
CA LYS A 207 -3.09 -9.40 -16.03
C LYS A 207 -4.39 -9.77 -15.31
N SER A 208 -4.41 -10.93 -14.65
CA SER A 208 -5.64 -11.51 -14.09
C SER A 208 -5.43 -12.34 -12.82
N HIS A 209 -4.25 -12.23 -12.19
CA HIS A 209 -3.94 -13.00 -10.99
C HIS A 209 -4.10 -12.14 -9.72
N ALA A 210 -4.23 -12.80 -8.59
CA ALA A 210 -4.29 -12.13 -7.29
C ALA A 210 -3.60 -12.94 -6.20
N ILE A 211 -3.00 -12.25 -5.24
CA ILE A 211 -2.49 -12.81 -4.00
C ILE A 211 -3.48 -12.45 -2.91
N ILE A 212 -3.99 -13.43 -2.16
CA ILE A 212 -5.06 -13.20 -1.18
C ILE A 212 -4.75 -13.93 0.14
N TYR A 213 -4.97 -13.24 1.26
CA TYR A 213 -5.12 -13.84 2.58
C TYR A 213 -6.60 -13.88 2.94
N ARG A 214 -7.18 -15.07 2.91
CA ARG A 214 -8.60 -15.30 3.10
C ARG A 214 -9.15 -14.76 4.43
N ASP A 215 -8.43 -15.00 5.52
CA ASP A 215 -8.92 -14.71 6.86
C ASP A 215 -8.75 -13.25 7.29
N GLY A 216 -8.25 -12.38 6.42
CA GLY A 216 -8.11 -10.93 6.65
C GLY A 216 -9.43 -10.16 6.57
N PHE A 217 -10.44 -10.72 5.90
CA PHE A 217 -11.75 -10.10 5.75
C PHE A 217 -12.65 -10.39 6.94
N MET A 218 -13.50 -9.42 7.30
CA MET A 218 -14.52 -9.59 8.32
C MET A 218 -15.59 -10.58 7.88
N HIS A 219 -15.97 -10.54 6.59
CA HIS A 219 -17.01 -11.38 6.00
C HIS A 219 -16.41 -12.35 4.97
N SER A 220 -16.73 -13.62 5.06
CA SER A 220 -16.27 -14.63 4.09
C SER A 220 -16.75 -14.32 2.67
N GLN A 221 -17.87 -13.61 2.52
CA GLN A 221 -18.41 -13.20 1.22
C GLN A 221 -17.43 -12.29 0.45
N ASP A 222 -16.67 -11.44 1.15
CA ASP A 222 -15.67 -10.55 0.52
C ASP A 222 -14.59 -11.37 -0.19
N TYR A 223 -14.09 -12.43 0.47
CA TYR A 223 -13.16 -13.38 -0.15
C TYR A 223 -13.78 -14.09 -1.36
N HIS A 224 -15.02 -14.57 -1.25
CA HIS A 224 -15.69 -15.23 -2.37
C HIS A 224 -15.92 -14.29 -3.56
N THR A 225 -16.23 -13.02 -3.31
CA THR A 225 -16.35 -12.00 -4.36
C THR A 225 -15.04 -11.85 -5.15
N LEU A 226 -13.90 -11.90 -4.47
CA LEU A 226 -12.59 -11.86 -5.13
C LEU A 226 -12.31 -13.15 -5.91
N LEU A 227 -12.64 -14.33 -5.35
CA LEU A 227 -12.48 -15.60 -6.07
C LEU A 227 -13.34 -15.67 -7.34
N ASP A 228 -14.57 -15.17 -7.28
CA ASP A 228 -15.48 -15.16 -8.43
C ASP A 228 -14.97 -14.22 -9.53
N LEU A 229 -14.31 -13.13 -9.14
CA LEU A 229 -13.76 -12.16 -10.09
C LEU A 229 -12.47 -12.63 -10.77
N PHE A 230 -11.55 -13.21 -10.01
CA PHE A 230 -10.23 -13.60 -10.54
C PHE A 230 -10.20 -15.04 -11.06
N GLY A 231 -11.11 -15.91 -10.61
CA GLY A 231 -11.04 -17.36 -10.80
C GLY A 231 -10.07 -18.02 -9.81
N ARG A 232 -10.47 -19.14 -9.24
CA ARG A 232 -9.69 -19.85 -8.21
C ARG A 232 -8.27 -20.23 -8.70
N GLU A 233 -8.15 -20.58 -9.94
CA GLU A 233 -6.90 -20.97 -10.60
C GLU A 233 -5.90 -19.82 -10.76
N ASN A 234 -6.37 -18.57 -10.68
CA ASN A 234 -5.58 -17.35 -10.79
C ASN A 234 -5.27 -16.73 -9.42
N VAL A 235 -5.63 -17.40 -8.33
CA VAL A 235 -5.45 -16.89 -6.97
C VAL A 235 -4.37 -17.70 -6.24
N PHE A 236 -3.35 -17.00 -5.75
CA PHE A 236 -2.40 -17.55 -4.80
C PHE A 236 -2.86 -17.19 -3.38
N GLU A 237 -3.29 -18.21 -2.64
CA GLU A 237 -3.72 -18.05 -1.26
C GLU A 237 -2.52 -18.15 -0.32
N ILE A 238 -2.31 -17.11 0.50
CA ILE A 238 -1.22 -17.08 1.47
C ILE A 238 -1.70 -17.54 2.84
N THR A 239 -0.75 -18.10 3.60
CA THR A 239 -0.96 -18.54 4.98
C THR A 239 -0.96 -17.34 5.94
N ARG A 240 -1.37 -17.57 7.21
CA ARG A 240 -1.32 -16.56 8.27
C ARG A 240 0.11 -16.05 8.54
N GLU A 241 1.10 -16.92 8.46
CA GLU A 241 2.49 -16.54 8.65
C GLU A 241 3.01 -15.71 7.47
N GLU A 242 2.63 -16.05 6.24
CA GLU A 242 2.95 -15.25 5.06
C GLU A 242 2.25 -13.88 5.09
N MET A 243 1.01 -13.81 5.58
CA MET A 243 0.32 -12.53 5.82
C MET A 243 1.06 -11.69 6.86
N TYR A 244 1.48 -12.29 7.98
CA TYR A 244 2.27 -11.61 8.97
C TYR A 244 3.57 -11.02 8.40
N HIS A 245 4.20 -11.68 7.43
CA HIS A 245 5.36 -11.19 6.69
C HIS A 245 4.99 -10.33 5.48
N MET A 246 3.72 -9.97 5.29
CA MET A 246 3.21 -9.05 4.25
C MET A 246 3.41 -9.53 2.81
N HIS A 247 3.23 -10.84 2.55
CA HIS A 247 3.43 -11.43 1.21
C HIS A 247 2.50 -10.85 0.13
N THR A 248 1.38 -10.23 0.47
CA THR A 248 0.52 -9.53 -0.50
C THR A 248 1.09 -8.19 -0.94
N ASN A 249 1.97 -7.57 -0.14
CA ASN A 249 2.47 -6.20 -0.36
C ASN A 249 3.64 -6.15 -1.36
N VAL A 250 3.54 -6.93 -2.44
CA VAL A 250 4.44 -6.88 -3.60
C VAL A 250 4.14 -5.64 -4.46
N PHE A 251 5.03 -5.31 -5.39
CA PHE A 251 4.85 -4.15 -6.25
C PHE A 251 5.08 -4.47 -7.72
N SER A 252 4.05 -4.35 -8.55
CA SER A 252 4.14 -4.59 -9.99
C SER A 252 4.73 -3.39 -10.73
N ILE A 253 5.79 -3.61 -11.51
CA ILE A 253 6.35 -2.65 -12.46
C ILE A 253 5.62 -2.76 -13.79
N SER A 254 5.21 -3.97 -14.17
CA SER A 254 4.43 -4.23 -15.40
C SER A 254 3.59 -5.51 -15.19
N PRO A 255 2.73 -5.88 -16.13
CA PRO A 255 1.99 -7.15 -16.04
C PRO A 255 2.88 -8.40 -16.01
N ARG A 256 4.17 -8.27 -16.29
CA ARG A 256 5.14 -9.39 -16.30
C ARG A 256 6.25 -9.26 -15.28
N VAL A 257 6.37 -8.10 -14.62
CA VAL A 257 7.49 -7.82 -13.71
C VAL A 257 6.94 -7.38 -12.36
N VAL A 258 7.27 -8.14 -11.32
CA VAL A 258 6.86 -7.88 -9.94
C VAL A 258 8.11 -7.76 -9.07
N VAL A 259 8.17 -6.72 -8.23
CA VAL A 259 9.17 -6.61 -7.16
C VAL A 259 8.61 -7.29 -5.91
N SER A 260 9.39 -8.17 -5.31
CA SER A 260 9.01 -8.94 -4.14
C SER A 260 10.15 -9.04 -3.13
N GLU A 261 9.83 -9.24 -1.86
CA GLU A 261 10.85 -9.49 -0.85
C GLU A 261 11.53 -10.85 -1.10
N LYS A 262 12.86 -10.88 -0.97
CA LYS A 262 13.67 -12.03 -1.36
C LYS A 262 13.37 -13.31 -0.58
N SER A 263 12.90 -13.21 0.66
CA SER A 263 12.58 -14.36 1.52
C SER A 263 11.22 -15.00 1.23
N PHE A 264 10.37 -14.40 0.38
CA PHE A 264 9.04 -14.91 0.03
C PHE A 264 9.14 -16.12 -0.94
N THR A 265 9.89 -17.13 -0.55
CA THR A 265 10.32 -18.21 -1.45
C THR A 265 9.16 -18.90 -2.17
N ARG A 266 8.11 -19.32 -1.44
CA ARG A 266 6.96 -20.02 -2.02
C ARG A 266 6.21 -19.15 -3.04
N LEU A 267 5.95 -17.89 -2.67
CA LEU A 267 5.27 -16.93 -3.55
C LEU A 267 6.12 -16.60 -4.78
N ASN A 268 7.40 -16.28 -4.58
CA ASN A 268 8.30 -15.89 -5.65
C ASN A 268 8.45 -17.02 -6.68
N THR A 269 8.68 -18.24 -6.22
CA THR A 269 8.77 -19.42 -7.10
C THR A 269 7.46 -19.65 -7.85
N PHE A 270 6.32 -19.55 -7.19
CA PHE A 270 5.02 -19.72 -7.83
C PHE A 270 4.75 -18.67 -8.91
N MET A 271 5.06 -17.40 -8.65
CA MET A 271 4.90 -16.33 -9.66
C MET A 271 5.80 -16.57 -10.90
N GLU A 272 7.00 -17.13 -10.69
CA GLU A 272 7.93 -17.43 -11.79
C GLU A 272 7.50 -18.67 -12.58
N GLU A 273 7.22 -19.78 -11.90
CA GLU A 273 6.99 -21.09 -12.53
C GLU A 273 5.57 -21.24 -13.07
N GLU A 274 4.55 -20.80 -12.32
CA GLU A 274 3.15 -21.01 -12.69
C GLU A 274 2.57 -19.81 -13.47
N TRP A 275 2.96 -18.58 -13.10
CA TRP A 275 2.44 -17.37 -13.77
C TRP A 275 3.41 -16.80 -14.81
N GLY A 276 4.61 -17.34 -14.96
CA GLY A 276 5.60 -16.91 -15.94
C GLY A 276 6.05 -15.46 -15.77
N MET A 277 6.05 -14.95 -14.54
CA MET A 277 6.46 -13.59 -14.22
C MET A 277 7.97 -13.48 -14.00
N THR A 278 8.53 -12.32 -14.24
CA THR A 278 9.87 -11.96 -13.75
C THR A 278 9.73 -11.39 -12.34
N VAL A 279 10.34 -12.04 -11.35
CA VAL A 279 10.33 -11.59 -9.96
C VAL A 279 11.66 -10.94 -9.60
N GLU A 280 11.66 -9.63 -9.45
CA GLU A 280 12.80 -8.87 -8.95
C GLU A 280 12.81 -8.94 -7.41
N ARG A 281 13.76 -9.71 -6.87
CA ARG A 281 13.86 -9.99 -5.43
C ARG A 281 14.75 -8.97 -4.75
N VAL A 282 14.21 -8.26 -3.78
CA VAL A 282 14.93 -7.24 -3.00
C VAL A 282 14.87 -7.54 -1.50
N PRO A 283 15.88 -7.12 -0.72
CA PRO A 283 15.75 -7.12 0.73
C PRO A 283 14.81 -6.00 1.16
N TYR A 284 13.79 -6.32 1.97
CA TYR A 284 12.83 -5.34 2.51
C TYR A 284 12.31 -5.74 3.89
N HIS A 285 13.01 -6.66 4.55
CA HIS A 285 12.60 -7.21 5.84
C HIS A 285 12.65 -6.18 6.97
N GLU A 286 13.67 -5.30 7.00
CA GLU A 286 13.80 -4.30 8.06
C GLU A 286 12.67 -3.27 7.97
N ILE A 287 12.35 -2.78 6.78
CA ILE A 287 11.21 -1.86 6.55
C ILE A 287 9.89 -2.51 6.97
N SER A 288 9.71 -3.82 6.77
CA SER A 288 8.47 -4.52 7.14
C SER A 288 8.13 -4.44 8.62
N LYS A 289 9.13 -4.26 9.49
CA LYS A 289 8.97 -4.12 10.94
C LYS A 289 8.24 -2.84 11.35
N MET A 290 8.10 -1.88 10.44
CA MET A 290 7.36 -0.62 10.62
C MET A 290 5.93 -0.65 10.06
N GLY A 291 5.40 -1.83 9.71
CA GLY A 291 4.01 -1.99 9.29
C GLY A 291 3.72 -1.82 7.81
N GLY A 292 4.73 -1.76 6.95
CA GLY A 292 4.57 -1.67 5.50
C GLY A 292 5.69 -2.38 4.74
N LEU A 293 5.52 -2.56 3.41
CA LEU A 293 6.51 -3.18 2.55
C LEU A 293 6.65 -2.37 1.24
N LEU A 294 6.84 -3.05 0.11
CA LEU A 294 7.14 -2.46 -1.20
C LEU A 294 6.03 -1.55 -1.72
N ARG A 295 4.77 -2.05 -1.73
CA ARG A 295 3.63 -1.24 -2.19
C ARG A 295 3.40 -0.04 -1.28
N CYS A 296 3.45 -0.23 0.03
CA CYS A 296 3.29 0.84 1.01
C CYS A 296 4.30 1.98 0.81
N SER A 297 5.53 1.66 0.39
CA SER A 297 6.59 2.65 0.15
C SER A 297 6.39 3.46 -1.14
N THR A 298 5.35 3.18 -1.95
CA THR A 298 5.17 3.75 -3.28
C THR A 298 3.83 4.43 -3.48
N LEU A 299 3.81 5.53 -4.24
CA LEU A 299 2.61 6.17 -4.77
C LEU A 299 2.77 6.29 -6.30
N PRO A 300 2.21 5.38 -7.11
CA PRO A 300 2.23 5.49 -8.57
C PRO A 300 1.54 6.76 -9.05
N LEU A 301 2.17 7.44 -9.99
CA LEU A 301 1.65 8.65 -10.62
C LEU A 301 1.22 8.40 -12.07
N ILE A 302 1.98 7.55 -12.78
CA ILE A 302 1.73 7.25 -14.19
C ILE A 302 1.95 5.76 -14.43
N ARG A 303 0.93 5.10 -14.93
CA ARG A 303 0.99 3.77 -15.55
C ARG A 303 0.42 3.85 -16.96
N GLU A 304 1.12 3.27 -17.94
CA GLU A 304 0.62 3.17 -19.30
C GLU A 304 -0.34 2.00 -19.43
N ASN A 305 -1.40 2.20 -20.22
CA ASN A 305 -2.26 1.09 -20.60
C ASN A 305 -1.49 0.17 -21.56
N ASP A 306 -1.38 -1.10 -21.23
CA ASP A 306 -0.81 -2.15 -22.10
C ASP A 306 -1.83 -2.63 -23.11
#